data_077ed0a11fa01180d63a531c5d98c129
#
_entry.id   077ed0a11fa01180d63a531c5d98c129
#
_cell.length_a   1.000
_cell.length_b   1.000
_cell.length_c   1.000
_cell.angle_alpha   90.00
_cell.angle_beta   90.00
_cell.angle_gamma   90.00
#
_symmetry.space_group_name_H-M   'P 1'
#
loop_
_entity.id
_entity.type
_entity.pdbx_description
1 polymer ?
#
loop_
_entity_poly.entity_id
_entity_poly.type
_entity_poly.pdbx_seq_one_letter_code
_entity_poly.pdbx_strand_id
1 'polypeptide(L)'
;MFLSVHSIVALTSIKYIHNPLLLFIANFILHYILDAIPHGDGGDVDGLKSSNLEIFILACLDLIFVGILSFNFYQIFNYDIYLMITALSGAILPDILWGLYAVTKFKIFKWADYLNNWSHKIIKYKSKYIFEYFIQFIPIIICYFLLK
;
A
#
# COMPACT_ATOMS: atom_id res chain seq x y z
N MET A 1 -5.38 -1.77 1.10
CA MET A 1 -4.42 -2.82 1.54
C MET A 1 -3.49 -2.22 2.59
N PHE A 2 -2.77 -3.02 3.42
CA PHE A 2 -1.78 -2.43 4.35
C PHE A 2 -0.65 -1.74 3.58
N LEU A 3 -0.20 -0.62 4.11
CA LEU A 3 0.85 0.21 3.51
C LEU A 3 2.19 -0.55 3.42
N SER A 4 2.45 -1.44 4.38
CA SER A 4 3.60 -2.34 4.39
C SER A 4 3.62 -3.29 3.19
N VAL A 5 2.46 -3.78 2.73
CA VAL A 5 2.36 -4.64 1.53
C VAL A 5 2.70 -3.84 0.27
N HIS A 6 2.16 -2.63 0.12
CA HIS A 6 2.53 -1.72 -0.98
C HIS A 6 4.03 -1.41 -0.95
N SER A 7 4.59 -1.20 0.24
CA SER A 7 6.02 -0.88 0.42
C SER A 7 6.94 -2.04 0.04
N ILE A 8 6.60 -3.29 0.40
CA ILE A 8 7.38 -4.47 -0.02
C ILE A 8 7.41 -4.59 -1.54
N VAL A 9 6.26 -4.44 -2.20
CA VAL A 9 6.17 -4.49 -3.67
C VAL A 9 7.00 -3.37 -4.30
N ALA A 10 6.90 -2.15 -3.75
CA ALA A 10 7.66 -1.01 -4.22
C ALA A 10 9.17 -1.20 -4.07
N LEU A 11 9.65 -1.65 -2.91
CA LEU A 11 11.06 -1.92 -2.69
C LEU A 11 11.58 -3.07 -3.57
N THR A 12 10.77 -4.11 -3.81
CA THR A 12 11.11 -5.21 -4.72
C THR A 12 11.24 -4.72 -6.17
N SER A 13 10.43 -3.77 -6.60
CA SER A 13 10.45 -3.22 -7.97
C SER A 13 11.77 -2.53 -8.31
N ILE A 14 12.54 -2.07 -7.32
CA ILE A 14 13.87 -1.45 -7.51
C ILE A 14 14.84 -2.40 -8.21
N LYS A 15 14.73 -3.71 -7.96
CA LYS A 15 15.56 -4.73 -8.62
C LYS A 15 15.43 -4.72 -10.16
N TYR A 16 14.29 -4.25 -10.68
CA TYR A 16 13.94 -4.31 -12.09
C TYR A 16 13.86 -2.94 -12.76
N ILE A 17 13.60 -1.87 -12.00
CA ILE A 17 13.37 -0.54 -12.52
C ILE A 17 14.33 0.44 -11.85
N HIS A 18 15.36 0.89 -12.60
CA HIS A 18 16.38 1.81 -12.08
C HIS A 18 16.14 3.27 -12.49
N ASN A 19 15.22 3.53 -13.42
CA ASN A 19 14.85 4.90 -13.77
C ASN A 19 13.87 5.43 -12.71
N PRO A 20 14.19 6.53 -11.98
CA PRO A 20 13.38 7.01 -10.86
C PRO A 20 11.96 7.40 -11.26
N LEU A 21 11.81 8.08 -12.42
CA LEU A 21 10.50 8.51 -12.89
C LEU A 21 9.61 7.31 -13.22
N LEU A 22 10.15 6.32 -13.93
CA LEU A 22 9.44 5.10 -14.26
C LEU A 22 9.11 4.29 -13.00
N LEU A 23 10.04 4.23 -12.05
CA LEU A 23 9.87 3.56 -10.76
C LEU A 23 8.72 4.18 -9.97
N PHE A 24 8.67 5.51 -9.88
CA PHE A 24 7.58 6.23 -9.22
C PHE A 24 6.23 5.92 -9.89
N ILE A 25 6.15 6.08 -11.22
CA ILE A 25 4.90 5.87 -11.97
C ILE A 25 4.43 4.41 -11.84
N ALA A 26 5.36 3.45 -11.97
CA ALA A 26 5.03 2.03 -11.84
C ALA A 26 4.44 1.73 -10.45
N ASN A 27 5.05 2.21 -9.38
CA ASN A 27 4.56 1.98 -8.02
C ASN A 27 3.26 2.72 -7.71
N PHE A 28 3.06 3.90 -8.29
CA PHE A 28 1.79 4.61 -8.21
C PHE A 28 0.63 3.83 -8.87
N ILE A 29 0.89 3.20 -10.01
CA ILE A 29 -0.11 2.33 -10.69
C ILE A 29 -0.30 1.02 -9.94
N LEU A 30 0.80 0.39 -9.49
CA LEU A 30 0.75 -0.87 -8.73
C LEU A 30 -0.03 -0.73 -7.43
N HIS A 31 -0.01 0.43 -6.78
CA HIS A 31 -0.84 0.70 -5.61
C HIS A 31 -2.32 0.39 -5.90
N TYR A 32 -2.90 0.98 -6.94
CA TYR A 32 -4.31 0.75 -7.29
C TYR A 32 -4.60 -0.67 -7.79
N ILE A 33 -3.61 -1.33 -8.41
CA ILE A 33 -3.74 -2.74 -8.82
C ILE A 33 -3.83 -3.63 -7.58
N LEU A 34 -2.99 -3.39 -6.57
CA LEU A 34 -3.01 -4.12 -5.31
C LEU A 34 -4.32 -3.86 -4.55
N ASP A 35 -4.79 -2.62 -4.53
CA ASP A 35 -6.06 -2.26 -3.89
C ASP A 35 -7.30 -2.80 -4.61
N ALA A 36 -7.16 -3.22 -5.87
CA ALA A 36 -8.22 -3.93 -6.56
C ALA A 36 -8.41 -5.38 -6.04
N ILE A 37 -7.39 -5.95 -5.38
CA ILE A 37 -7.49 -7.27 -4.76
C ILE A 37 -8.33 -7.13 -3.48
N PRO A 38 -9.39 -7.94 -3.28
CA PRO A 38 -10.20 -7.89 -2.06
C PRO A 38 -9.32 -8.10 -0.82
N HIS A 39 -9.33 -7.14 0.09
CA HIS A 39 -8.50 -7.16 1.30
C HIS A 39 -9.23 -6.48 2.45
N GLY A 40 -8.99 -6.98 3.67
CA GLY A 40 -9.46 -6.33 4.90
C GLY A 40 -8.54 -5.16 5.26
N ASP A 41 -9.11 -3.99 5.40
CA ASP A 41 -8.43 -2.75 5.80
C ASP A 41 -8.85 -2.23 7.18
N GLY A 42 -9.49 -3.10 7.98
CA GLY A 42 -9.89 -2.79 9.34
C GLY A 42 -11.21 -2.01 9.48
N GLY A 43 -11.92 -1.76 8.38
CA GLY A 43 -13.09 -0.88 8.38
C GLY A 43 -14.37 -1.47 9.00
N ASP A 44 -14.77 -2.67 8.66
CA ASP A 44 -16.01 -3.31 9.16
C ASP A 44 -15.81 -4.81 9.36
N VAL A 45 -15.62 -5.24 10.59
CA VAL A 45 -15.58 -6.65 10.98
C VAL A 45 -16.98 -7.06 11.43
N ASP A 46 -17.70 -7.85 10.63
CA ASP A 46 -18.96 -8.51 11.01
C ASP A 46 -19.92 -7.63 11.86
N GLY A 47 -20.08 -6.36 11.50
CA GLY A 47 -20.93 -5.40 12.23
C GLY A 47 -20.25 -4.70 13.42
N LEU A 48 -18.98 -4.98 13.72
CA LEU A 48 -18.17 -4.22 14.67
C LEU A 48 -17.42 -3.13 13.91
N LYS A 49 -17.90 -1.90 13.99
CA LYS A 49 -17.17 -0.74 13.46
C LYS A 49 -15.93 -0.51 14.32
N SER A 50 -14.76 -0.61 13.68
CA SER A 50 -13.51 -0.19 14.32
C SER A 50 -13.61 1.28 14.73
N SER A 51 -13.17 1.59 15.94
CA SER A 51 -13.12 2.98 16.39
C SER A 51 -12.05 3.75 15.59
N ASN A 52 -12.22 5.07 15.44
CA ASN A 52 -11.22 5.92 14.79
C ASN A 52 -9.84 5.80 15.45
N LEU A 53 -9.80 5.53 16.76
CA LEU A 53 -8.56 5.32 17.52
C LEU A 53 -7.87 4.00 17.11
N GLU A 54 -8.62 2.91 16.96
CA GLU A 54 -8.07 1.61 16.51
C GLU A 54 -7.49 1.71 15.10
N ILE A 55 -8.21 2.35 14.18
CA ILE A 55 -7.71 2.59 12.81
C ILE A 55 -6.43 3.42 12.84
N PHE A 56 -6.38 4.46 13.66
CA PHE A 56 -5.20 5.31 13.80
C PHE A 56 -4.00 4.53 14.37
N ILE A 57 -4.22 3.73 15.42
CA ILE A 57 -3.17 2.88 16.01
C ILE A 57 -2.64 1.88 14.98
N LEU A 58 -3.52 1.20 14.24
CA LEU A 58 -3.12 0.26 13.18
C LEU A 58 -2.30 0.95 12.09
N ALA A 59 -2.71 2.13 11.65
CA ALA A 59 -1.97 2.91 10.66
C ALA A 59 -0.57 3.31 11.18
N CYS A 60 -0.45 3.71 12.44
CA CYS A 60 0.84 4.02 13.06
C CYS A 60 1.75 2.79 13.15
N LEU A 61 1.21 1.64 13.55
CA LEU A 61 1.95 0.38 13.61
C LEU A 61 2.42 -0.07 12.23
N ASP A 62 1.58 0.08 11.21
CA ASP A 62 1.93 -0.26 9.83
C ASP A 62 3.04 0.67 9.29
N LEU A 63 2.98 1.96 9.60
CA LEU A 63 4.06 2.91 9.26
C LEU A 63 5.41 2.56 9.94
N ILE A 64 5.38 2.16 11.21
CA ILE A 64 6.57 1.68 11.91
C ILE A 64 7.13 0.44 11.20
N PHE A 65 6.25 -0.48 10.81
CA PHE A 65 6.64 -1.69 10.09
C PHE A 65 7.23 -1.37 8.71
N VAL A 66 6.70 -0.40 7.97
CA VAL A 66 7.29 0.12 6.72
C VAL A 66 8.71 0.63 6.96
N GLY A 67 8.94 1.36 8.06
CA GLY A 67 10.28 1.83 8.43
C GLY A 67 11.27 0.68 8.67
N ILE A 68 10.85 -0.34 9.44
CA ILE A 68 11.65 -1.54 9.71
C ILE A 68 11.97 -2.30 8.41
N LEU A 69 10.97 -2.50 7.54
CA LEU A 69 11.15 -3.14 6.24
C LEU A 69 12.14 -2.37 5.37
N SER A 70 11.98 -1.06 5.27
CA SER A 70 12.86 -0.21 4.46
C SER A 70 14.30 -0.28 4.94
N PHE A 71 14.53 -0.26 6.26
CA PHE A 71 15.85 -0.42 6.85
C PHE A 71 16.45 -1.79 6.51
N ASN A 72 15.68 -2.89 6.63
CA ASN A 72 16.15 -4.23 6.28
C ASN A 72 16.49 -4.33 4.78
N PHE A 73 15.66 -3.79 3.89
CA PHE A 73 15.96 -3.76 2.46
C PHE A 73 17.23 -2.99 2.14
N TYR A 74 17.44 -1.85 2.79
CA TYR A 74 18.69 -1.10 2.67
C TYR A 74 19.90 -1.94 3.08
N GLN A 75 19.84 -2.62 4.23
CA GLN A 75 20.95 -3.43 4.75
C GLN A 75 21.24 -4.67 3.91
N ILE A 76 20.21 -5.34 3.41
CA ILE A 76 20.37 -6.63 2.69
C ILE A 76 20.75 -6.41 1.23
N PHE A 77 20.10 -5.46 0.55
CA PHE A 77 20.24 -5.27 -0.89
C PHE A 77 21.12 -4.09 -1.28
N ASN A 78 21.52 -3.25 -0.30
CA ASN A 78 22.33 -2.04 -0.51
C ASN A 78 21.77 -1.14 -1.63
N TYR A 79 20.44 -1.01 -1.67
CA TYR A 79 19.77 -0.18 -2.66
C TYR A 79 20.09 1.30 -2.45
N ASP A 80 20.17 2.04 -3.56
CA ASP A 80 20.28 3.49 -3.50
C ASP A 80 19.08 4.08 -2.75
N ILE A 81 19.36 4.88 -1.72
CA ILE A 81 18.33 5.51 -0.88
C ILE A 81 17.39 6.41 -1.68
N TYR A 82 17.89 7.04 -2.74
CA TYR A 82 17.08 7.85 -3.64
C TYR A 82 16.03 7.01 -4.39
N LEU A 83 16.43 5.83 -4.88
CA LEU A 83 15.48 4.90 -5.50
C LEU A 83 14.49 4.34 -4.48
N MET A 84 14.92 4.07 -3.25
CA MET A 84 14.02 3.60 -2.19
C MET A 84 12.96 4.67 -1.84
N ILE A 85 13.38 5.92 -1.65
CA ILE A 85 12.45 7.04 -1.40
C ILE A 85 11.48 7.21 -2.58
N THR A 86 11.98 7.11 -3.80
CA THR A 86 11.16 7.25 -5.01
C THR A 86 10.12 6.13 -5.12
N ALA A 87 10.51 4.88 -4.90
CA ALA A 87 9.61 3.73 -4.94
C ALA A 87 8.51 3.84 -3.87
N LEU A 88 8.91 4.12 -2.62
CA LEU A 88 8.00 4.30 -1.50
C LEU A 88 7.06 5.48 -1.70
N SER A 89 7.57 6.61 -2.23
CA SER A 89 6.73 7.77 -2.54
C SER A 89 5.63 7.42 -3.54
N GLY A 90 5.95 6.68 -4.62
CA GLY A 90 4.95 6.22 -5.57
C GLY A 90 3.89 5.33 -4.94
N ALA A 91 4.31 4.42 -4.06
CA ALA A 91 3.42 3.46 -3.41
C ALA A 91 2.52 4.09 -2.32
N ILE A 92 2.99 5.11 -1.60
CA ILE A 92 2.31 5.69 -0.43
C ILE A 92 1.48 6.93 -0.80
N LEU A 93 1.90 7.67 -1.83
CA LEU A 93 1.27 8.93 -2.22
C LEU A 93 -0.25 8.82 -2.47
N PRO A 94 -0.79 7.75 -3.11
CA PRO A 94 -2.23 7.62 -3.29
C PRO A 94 -3.02 7.67 -1.98
N ASP A 95 -2.56 6.97 -0.94
CA ASP A 95 -3.21 6.96 0.39
C ASP A 95 -3.11 8.32 1.07
N ILE A 96 -1.96 9.01 0.94
CA ILE A 96 -1.81 10.36 1.48
C ILE A 96 -2.80 11.31 0.82
N LEU A 97 -2.93 11.27 -0.50
CA LEU A 97 -3.84 12.15 -1.25
C LEU A 97 -5.30 11.85 -0.94
N TRP A 98 -5.66 10.56 -0.79
CA TRP A 98 -6.99 10.15 -0.34
C TRP A 98 -7.26 10.63 1.09
N GLY A 99 -6.30 10.43 2.01
CA GLY A 99 -6.41 10.88 3.40
C GLY A 99 -6.55 12.40 3.51
N LEU A 100 -5.79 13.17 2.72
CA LEU A 100 -5.91 14.62 2.63
C LEU A 100 -7.32 15.03 2.15
N TYR A 101 -7.88 14.34 1.15
CA TYR A 101 -9.25 14.59 0.74
C TYR A 101 -10.26 14.24 1.85
N ALA A 102 -10.07 13.12 2.53
CA ALA A 102 -10.96 12.70 3.62
C ALA A 102 -11.06 13.74 4.74
N VAL A 103 -9.93 14.38 5.07
CA VAL A 103 -9.85 15.40 6.14
C VAL A 103 -10.26 16.79 5.66
N THR A 104 -9.72 17.25 4.52
CA THR A 104 -9.85 18.66 4.07
C THR A 104 -11.06 18.90 3.18
N LYS A 105 -11.57 17.87 2.51
CA LYS A 105 -12.59 17.93 1.45
C LYS A 105 -12.23 18.89 0.29
N PHE A 106 -10.95 19.22 0.12
CA PHE A 106 -10.50 20.07 -0.99
C PHE A 106 -10.72 19.38 -2.33
N LYS A 107 -11.41 20.06 -3.24
CA LYS A 107 -11.80 19.54 -4.56
C LYS A 107 -10.61 19.06 -5.41
N ILE A 108 -9.43 19.65 -5.18
CA ILE A 108 -8.20 19.27 -5.90
C ILE A 108 -7.79 17.82 -5.65
N PHE A 109 -8.14 17.23 -4.51
CA PHE A 109 -7.83 15.83 -4.16
C PHE A 109 -8.99 14.87 -4.44
N LYS A 110 -10.13 15.35 -4.96
CA LYS A 110 -11.31 14.51 -5.22
C LYS A 110 -11.03 13.35 -6.19
N TRP A 111 -10.11 13.54 -7.12
CA TRP A 111 -9.73 12.48 -8.05
C TRP A 111 -9.05 11.29 -7.36
N ALA A 112 -8.28 11.52 -6.29
CA ALA A 112 -7.67 10.45 -5.49
C ALA A 112 -8.76 9.61 -4.79
N ASP A 113 -9.78 10.24 -4.23
CA ASP A 113 -10.94 9.57 -3.65
C ASP A 113 -11.71 8.75 -4.72
N TYR A 114 -11.87 9.31 -5.94
CA TYR A 114 -12.50 8.61 -7.03
C TYR A 114 -11.71 7.36 -7.45
N LEU A 115 -10.38 7.46 -7.61
CA LEU A 115 -9.52 6.34 -7.99
C LEU A 115 -9.48 5.27 -6.89
N ASN A 116 -9.36 5.67 -5.62
CA ASN A 116 -9.40 4.75 -4.48
C ASN A 116 -10.72 3.96 -4.46
N ASN A 117 -11.86 4.66 -4.53
CA ASN A 117 -13.17 4.00 -4.56
C ASN A 117 -13.39 3.13 -5.81
N TRP A 118 -12.75 3.48 -6.93
CA TRP A 118 -12.82 2.70 -8.17
C TRP A 118 -12.02 1.41 -8.04
N SER A 119 -10.76 1.46 -7.55
CA SER A 119 -9.92 0.28 -7.37
C SER A 119 -10.58 -0.77 -6.46
N HIS A 120 -11.10 -0.36 -5.31
CA HIS A 120 -11.82 -1.24 -4.38
C HIS A 120 -13.12 -1.85 -4.92
N LYS A 121 -13.66 -1.33 -6.04
CA LYS A 121 -14.89 -1.84 -6.69
C LYS A 121 -14.64 -2.74 -7.88
N ILE A 122 -13.39 -2.89 -8.34
CA ILE A 122 -13.06 -3.70 -9.54
C ILE A 122 -13.43 -5.16 -9.29
N ILE A 123 -13.01 -5.72 -8.17
CA ILE A 123 -13.30 -7.10 -7.81
C ILE A 123 -14.37 -7.11 -6.71
N LYS A 124 -15.62 -7.39 -7.10
CA LYS A 124 -16.77 -7.48 -6.20
C LYS A 124 -16.85 -8.85 -5.53
N TYR A 125 -15.85 -9.22 -4.79
CA TYR A 125 -15.86 -10.48 -4.05
C TYR A 125 -16.08 -10.20 -2.55
N LYS A 126 -17.19 -10.75 -2.00
CA LYS A 126 -17.41 -10.75 -0.54
C LYS A 126 -16.84 -12.05 0.00
N SER A 127 -15.68 -12.01 0.58
CA SER A 127 -15.10 -13.14 1.28
C SER A 127 -15.40 -13.07 2.79
N LYS A 128 -15.18 -14.19 3.49
CA LYS A 128 -15.12 -14.14 4.95
C LYS A 128 -13.91 -13.29 5.36
N TYR A 129 -14.10 -12.38 6.30
CA TYR A 129 -13.14 -11.40 6.81
C TYR A 129 -11.71 -11.94 7.01
N ILE A 130 -11.59 -13.12 7.62
CA ILE A 130 -10.30 -13.79 7.84
C ILE A 130 -9.53 -14.03 6.53
N PHE A 131 -10.23 -14.35 5.44
CA PHE A 131 -9.61 -14.61 4.14
C PHE A 131 -9.00 -13.36 3.51
N GLU A 132 -9.61 -12.19 3.75
CA GLU A 132 -9.15 -10.90 3.22
C GLU A 132 -7.82 -10.46 3.83
N TYR A 133 -7.53 -10.86 5.08
CA TYR A 133 -6.20 -10.67 5.66
C TYR A 133 -5.16 -11.62 5.06
N PHE A 134 -5.52 -12.89 4.86
CA PHE A 134 -4.59 -13.87 4.27
C PHE A 134 -4.21 -13.54 2.83
N ILE A 135 -5.11 -12.98 2.04
CA ILE A 135 -4.83 -12.57 0.64
C ILE A 135 -3.68 -11.55 0.59
N GLN A 136 -3.52 -10.70 1.60
CA GLN A 136 -2.44 -9.71 1.65
C GLN A 136 -1.04 -10.34 1.75
N PHE A 137 -0.92 -11.61 2.14
CA PHE A 137 0.36 -12.33 2.12
C PHE A 137 0.79 -12.78 0.72
N ILE A 138 -0.13 -12.84 -0.26
CA ILE A 138 0.19 -13.28 -1.63
C ILE A 138 1.23 -12.35 -2.29
N PRO A 139 1.07 -11.03 -2.32
CA PRO A 139 2.10 -10.13 -2.86
C PRO A 139 3.44 -10.28 -2.14
N ILE A 140 3.44 -10.48 -0.81
CA ILE A 140 4.66 -10.66 -0.02
C ILE A 140 5.40 -11.94 -0.45
N ILE A 141 4.67 -13.04 -0.62
CA ILE A 141 5.24 -14.32 -1.09
C ILE A 141 5.82 -14.17 -2.49
N ILE A 142 5.10 -13.50 -3.41
CA ILE A 142 5.59 -13.24 -4.76
C ILE A 142 6.89 -12.42 -4.71
N CYS A 143 6.93 -11.34 -3.91
CA CYS A 143 8.12 -10.52 -3.74
C CYS A 143 9.31 -11.33 -3.20
N TYR A 144 9.08 -12.23 -2.25
CA TYR A 144 10.13 -13.12 -1.73
C TYR A 144 10.77 -13.97 -2.84
N PHE A 145 9.97 -14.54 -3.75
CA PHE A 145 10.49 -15.31 -4.88
C PHE A 145 11.19 -14.44 -5.94
N LEU A 146 10.71 -13.21 -6.14
CA LEU A 146 11.34 -12.27 -7.08
C LEU A 146 12.67 -11.71 -6.58
N LEU A 147 12.92 -11.71 -5.27
CA LEU A 147 14.14 -11.22 -4.66
C LEU A 147 15.27 -12.28 -4.63
N LYS A 148 14.93 -13.56 -4.70
CA LYS A 148 15.89 -14.64 -4.91
C LYS A 148 16.49 -14.60 -6.30
#